data_17af5798b7bac622cdc2bac680510d94
#
_entry.id   17af5798b7bac622cdc2bac680510d94
#
_cell.length_a   1.000
_cell.length_b   1.000
_cell.length_c   1.000
_cell.angle_alpha   90.00
_cell.angle_beta   90.00
_cell.angle_gamma   90.00
#
_symmetry.space_group_name_H-M   'P 1'
#
loop_
_entity.id
_entity.type
_entity.pdbx_description
1 polymer ?
#
loop_
_entity_poly.entity_id
_entity_poly.type
_entity_poly.pdbx_seq_one_letter_code
_entity_poly.pdbx_strand_id
1 'polypeptide(L)'
;KDTKNIKKKSNQKFKIIGSIAAGVKPFKKKIGKFNAAEIMTGGILPKGFDTIIPIEQIIFYPNKENKKYILVNKKINKHNHVRFKGSDYKKGELVVKKNTIIQPNHILALKSLGIRNIKVKKKINILFFSTGNEISNLDNIPDWKVRNSNNHYIKNLDQNFLFNFKNGGIL
;
A
#
# COMPACT_ATOMS: atom_id res chain seq x y z
N LYS A 1 -19.82 -1.58 -22.86
CA LYS A 1 -20.53 -2.29 -23.95
C LYS A 1 -20.01 -1.90 -25.35
N ASP A 2 -19.42 -0.73 -25.50
CA ASP A 2 -19.10 -0.16 -26.81
C ASP A 2 -17.64 -0.40 -27.27
N THR A 3 -16.76 -0.84 -26.35
CA THR A 3 -15.36 -1.14 -26.69
C THR A 3 -15.19 -2.31 -27.64
N LYS A 4 -16.19 -3.21 -27.76
CA LYS A 4 -16.17 -4.34 -28.72
C LYS A 4 -16.22 -3.88 -30.18
N ASN A 5 -16.68 -2.67 -30.46
CA ASN A 5 -16.94 -2.17 -31.82
C ASN A 5 -15.95 -1.09 -32.27
N ILE A 6 -14.89 -0.80 -31.50
CA ILE A 6 -13.88 0.17 -31.92
C ILE A 6 -12.99 -0.48 -32.97
N LYS A 7 -13.37 -0.32 -34.23
CA LYS A 7 -12.56 -0.74 -35.38
C LYS A 7 -11.34 0.18 -35.55
N LYS A 8 -10.23 -0.39 -36.00
CA LYS A 8 -8.91 0.25 -36.14
C LYS A 8 -8.84 1.52 -37.01
N LYS A 9 -9.91 1.97 -37.67
CA LYS A 9 -9.86 2.98 -38.75
C LYS A 9 -10.89 4.10 -38.67
N SER A 10 -11.67 4.25 -37.59
CA SER A 10 -12.62 5.38 -37.50
C SER A 10 -12.42 6.12 -36.19
N ASN A 11 -12.23 7.44 -36.26
CA ASN A 11 -12.30 8.33 -35.11
C ASN A 11 -13.67 8.20 -34.45
N GLN A 12 -13.75 7.42 -33.37
CA GLN A 12 -15.01 7.30 -32.65
C GLN A 12 -15.17 8.46 -31.69
N LYS A 13 -16.30 9.12 -31.77
CA LYS A 13 -16.66 10.30 -30.97
C LYS A 13 -17.48 9.87 -29.77
N PHE A 14 -17.04 10.27 -28.56
CA PHE A 14 -17.76 10.03 -27.32
C PHE A 14 -18.12 11.35 -26.66
N LYS A 15 -19.36 11.47 -26.19
CA LYS A 15 -19.85 12.67 -25.50
C LYS A 15 -19.40 12.62 -24.04
N ILE A 16 -18.78 13.68 -23.54
CA ILE A 16 -18.42 13.83 -22.14
C ILE A 16 -19.68 14.16 -21.35
N ILE A 17 -20.04 13.32 -20.37
CA ILE A 17 -21.25 13.48 -19.56
C ILE A 17 -20.98 13.90 -18.12
N GLY A 18 -19.76 14.05 -17.73
CA GLY A 18 -19.32 14.49 -16.40
C GLY A 18 -17.90 14.13 -16.07
N SER A 19 -17.49 14.49 -14.87
CA SER A 19 -16.17 14.20 -14.31
C SER A 19 -16.31 13.46 -12.98
N ILE A 20 -15.28 12.69 -12.61
CA ILE A 20 -15.21 11.87 -11.40
C ILE A 20 -13.88 12.16 -10.72
N ALA A 21 -13.92 12.82 -9.57
CA ALA A 21 -12.75 13.05 -8.74
C ALA A 21 -12.45 11.83 -7.84
N ALA A 22 -11.21 11.71 -7.41
CA ALA A 22 -10.81 10.73 -6.41
C ALA A 22 -11.53 11.00 -5.08
N GLY A 23 -11.91 9.93 -4.37
CA GLY A 23 -12.60 10.02 -3.08
C GLY A 23 -14.06 10.48 -3.14
N VAL A 24 -14.58 10.77 -4.32
CA VAL A 24 -15.97 11.20 -4.51
C VAL A 24 -16.84 10.03 -4.96
N LYS A 25 -18.08 9.99 -4.44
CA LYS A 25 -19.06 8.97 -4.86
C LYS A 25 -19.37 9.15 -6.35
N PRO A 26 -19.28 8.10 -7.17
CA PRO A 26 -19.55 8.19 -8.59
C PRO A 26 -21.02 8.57 -8.85
N PHE A 27 -21.26 9.35 -9.89
CA PHE A 27 -22.61 9.75 -10.26
C PHE A 27 -23.47 8.55 -10.74
N LYS A 28 -24.76 8.64 -10.51
CA LYS A 28 -25.75 7.61 -10.91
C LYS A 28 -26.51 8.05 -12.17
N LYS A 29 -25.82 8.48 -13.22
CA LYS A 29 -26.46 8.81 -14.49
C LYS A 29 -26.65 7.56 -15.35
N LYS A 30 -27.74 7.51 -16.13
CA LYS A 30 -27.90 6.49 -17.17
C LYS A 30 -26.83 6.71 -18.26
N ILE A 31 -25.99 5.72 -18.49
CA ILE A 31 -24.91 5.78 -19.46
C ILE A 31 -25.44 5.26 -20.79
N GLY A 32 -25.48 6.15 -21.79
CA GLY A 32 -25.83 5.81 -23.17
C GLY A 32 -24.63 5.27 -23.94
N LYS A 33 -24.91 4.82 -25.17
CA LYS A 33 -23.84 4.51 -26.14
C LYS A 33 -23.02 5.75 -26.44
N PHE A 34 -21.73 5.57 -26.67
CA PHE A 34 -20.80 6.66 -26.98
C PHE A 34 -20.75 7.78 -25.93
N ASN A 35 -20.98 7.44 -24.65
CA ASN A 35 -20.71 8.34 -23.54
C ASN A 35 -19.31 8.07 -22.96
N ALA A 36 -18.65 9.14 -22.53
CA ALA A 36 -17.42 9.13 -21.78
C ALA A 36 -17.58 9.97 -20.51
N ALA A 37 -16.77 9.72 -19.50
CA ALA A 37 -16.62 10.58 -18.35
C ALA A 37 -15.13 10.79 -18.09
N GLU A 38 -14.76 12.00 -17.71
CA GLU A 38 -13.42 12.27 -17.21
C GLU A 38 -13.28 11.62 -15.83
N ILE A 39 -12.17 10.93 -15.58
CA ILE A 39 -11.91 10.31 -14.28
C ILE A 39 -10.50 10.58 -13.83
N MET A 40 -10.33 10.96 -12.59
CA MET A 40 -9.02 11.12 -11.97
C MET A 40 -8.51 9.80 -11.41
N THR A 41 -7.19 9.65 -11.36
CA THR A 41 -6.54 8.50 -10.73
C THR A 41 -7.09 8.31 -9.32
N GLY A 42 -7.45 7.06 -8.96
CA GLY A 42 -8.12 6.74 -7.70
C GLY A 42 -9.64 6.95 -7.69
N GLY A 43 -10.22 7.50 -8.76
CA GLY A 43 -11.67 7.60 -8.91
C GLY A 43 -12.35 6.24 -9.10
N ILE A 44 -13.55 6.09 -8.56
CA ILE A 44 -14.36 4.85 -8.72
C ILE A 44 -15.06 4.89 -10.07
N LEU A 45 -14.82 3.88 -10.90
CA LEU A 45 -15.46 3.75 -12.21
C LEU A 45 -16.96 3.51 -12.04
N PRO A 46 -17.87 4.40 -12.59
CA PRO A 46 -19.31 4.22 -12.46
C PRO A 46 -19.79 2.99 -13.23
N LYS A 47 -20.87 2.39 -12.72
CA LYS A 47 -21.51 1.25 -13.40
C LYS A 47 -21.94 1.65 -14.83
N GLY A 48 -21.51 0.86 -15.80
CA GLY A 48 -21.79 1.08 -17.23
C GLY A 48 -20.57 1.47 -18.05
N PHE A 49 -19.52 1.95 -17.41
CA PHE A 49 -18.20 2.05 -18.04
C PHE A 49 -17.40 0.76 -17.81
N ASP A 50 -16.55 0.41 -18.75
CA ASP A 50 -15.80 -0.85 -18.72
C ASP A 50 -14.31 -0.70 -19.03
N THR A 51 -13.85 0.51 -19.35
CA THR A 51 -12.45 0.77 -19.67
C THR A 51 -12.07 2.22 -19.38
N ILE A 52 -10.78 2.46 -19.21
CA ILE A 52 -10.19 3.79 -19.06
C ILE A 52 -9.22 4.01 -20.21
N ILE A 53 -9.25 5.21 -20.78
CA ILE A 53 -8.35 5.64 -21.84
C ILE A 53 -7.51 6.79 -21.28
N PRO A 54 -6.17 6.66 -21.26
CA PRO A 54 -5.30 7.75 -20.85
C PRO A 54 -5.51 9.01 -21.70
N ILE A 55 -5.37 10.19 -21.08
CA ILE A 55 -5.62 11.48 -21.72
C ILE A 55 -4.72 11.72 -22.93
N GLU A 56 -3.53 11.13 -22.95
CA GLU A 56 -2.56 11.19 -24.04
C GLU A 56 -2.99 10.40 -25.27
N GLN A 57 -4.02 9.57 -25.16
CA GLN A 57 -4.54 8.72 -26.24
C GLN A 57 -5.88 9.20 -26.80
N ILE A 58 -6.31 10.40 -26.43
CA ILE A 58 -7.56 10.99 -26.88
C ILE A 58 -7.32 12.38 -27.48
N ILE A 59 -8.28 12.84 -28.29
CA ILE A 59 -8.32 14.21 -28.80
C ILE A 59 -9.61 14.84 -28.30
N PHE A 60 -9.53 16.01 -27.69
CA PHE A 60 -10.71 16.76 -27.28
C PHE A 60 -11.34 17.50 -28.47
N TYR A 61 -12.67 17.51 -28.53
CA TYR A 61 -13.41 18.19 -29.58
C TYR A 61 -14.51 19.06 -28.97
N PRO A 62 -14.68 20.33 -29.45
CA PRO A 62 -13.90 20.99 -30.50
C PRO A 62 -12.43 21.30 -30.08
N ASN A 63 -12.13 21.58 -28.82
CA ASN A 63 -10.79 21.84 -28.29
C ASN A 63 -10.71 21.52 -26.79
N LYS A 64 -9.56 21.74 -26.14
CA LYS A 64 -9.35 21.45 -24.71
C LYS A 64 -10.13 22.39 -23.77
N GLU A 65 -10.34 23.64 -24.17
CA GLU A 65 -11.02 24.67 -23.38
C GLU A 65 -12.54 24.43 -23.37
N ASN A 66 -13.10 23.96 -24.50
CA ASN A 66 -14.52 23.66 -24.66
C ASN A 66 -14.75 22.18 -25.00
N LYS A 67 -14.28 21.31 -24.10
CA LYS A 67 -14.32 19.85 -24.27
C LYS A 67 -15.73 19.28 -24.12
N LYS A 68 -16.42 19.09 -25.22
CA LYS A 68 -17.75 18.45 -25.24
C LYS A 68 -17.68 16.97 -25.57
N TYR A 69 -16.67 16.58 -26.32
CA TYR A 69 -16.45 15.23 -26.81
C TYR A 69 -14.98 14.83 -26.73
N ILE A 70 -14.75 13.53 -26.79
CA ILE A 70 -13.42 12.97 -27.09
C ILE A 70 -13.49 12.15 -28.39
N LEU A 71 -12.38 12.16 -29.13
CA LEU A 71 -12.17 11.31 -30.29
C LEU A 71 -11.13 10.26 -29.90
N VAL A 72 -11.43 9.03 -30.27
CA VAL A 72 -10.54 7.86 -30.04
C VAL A 72 -10.26 7.21 -31.38
N ASN A 73 -8.98 7.17 -31.75
CA ASN A 73 -8.52 6.64 -33.06
C ASN A 73 -7.78 5.30 -32.91
N LYS A 74 -7.66 4.77 -31.70
CA LYS A 74 -6.97 3.51 -31.41
C LYS A 74 -7.95 2.43 -30.98
N LYS A 75 -7.57 1.17 -31.22
CA LYS A 75 -8.29 0.03 -30.65
C LYS A 75 -8.13 0.02 -29.14
N ILE A 76 -9.24 0.00 -28.43
CA ILE A 76 -9.29 -0.06 -26.97
C ILE A 76 -9.78 -1.44 -26.56
N ASN A 77 -9.06 -2.08 -25.66
CA ASN A 77 -9.50 -3.33 -25.09
C ASN A 77 -10.35 -3.06 -23.85
N LYS A 78 -11.33 -3.92 -23.64
CA LYS A 78 -12.16 -3.91 -22.45
C LYS A 78 -11.28 -4.09 -21.22
N HIS A 79 -11.59 -3.37 -20.13
CA HIS A 79 -10.90 -3.39 -18.84
C HIS A 79 -9.47 -2.81 -18.82
N ASN A 80 -9.04 -2.15 -19.91
CA ASN A 80 -7.78 -1.41 -19.89
C ASN A 80 -7.77 -0.38 -18.76
N HIS A 81 -6.67 -0.35 -18.01
CA HIS A 81 -6.42 0.57 -16.89
C HIS A 81 -7.48 0.53 -15.77
N VAL A 82 -8.29 -0.54 -15.71
CA VAL A 82 -9.27 -0.76 -14.63
C VAL A 82 -8.69 -1.71 -13.60
N ARG A 83 -8.55 -1.23 -12.36
CA ARG A 83 -8.17 -2.06 -11.22
C ARG A 83 -9.43 -2.65 -10.57
N PHE A 84 -9.53 -3.95 -10.56
CA PHE A 84 -10.69 -4.64 -10.01
C PHE A 84 -10.56 -4.85 -8.51
N LYS A 85 -11.71 -4.97 -7.84
CA LYS A 85 -11.74 -5.42 -6.45
C LYS A 85 -11.07 -6.79 -6.31
N GLY A 86 -10.15 -6.91 -5.36
CA GLY A 86 -9.41 -8.15 -5.11
C GLY A 86 -8.19 -8.35 -6.02
N SER A 87 -7.73 -7.29 -6.73
CA SER A 87 -6.48 -7.35 -7.52
C SER A 87 -5.24 -7.49 -6.65
N ASP A 88 -5.23 -6.95 -5.43
CA ASP A 88 -4.11 -7.07 -4.50
C ASP A 88 -4.26 -8.29 -3.60
N TYR A 89 -5.44 -8.43 -2.98
CA TYR A 89 -5.77 -9.55 -2.09
C TYR A 89 -7.23 -9.93 -2.27
N LYS A 90 -7.51 -11.22 -2.35
CA LYS A 90 -8.86 -11.77 -2.36
C LYS A 90 -9.32 -12.03 -0.94
N LYS A 91 -10.64 -12.05 -0.73
CA LYS A 91 -11.22 -12.43 0.57
C LYS A 91 -10.80 -13.86 0.94
N GLY A 92 -10.24 -14.03 2.15
CA GLY A 92 -9.74 -15.31 2.66
C GLY A 92 -8.28 -15.60 2.28
N GLU A 93 -7.63 -14.75 1.50
CA GLU A 93 -6.21 -14.91 1.18
C GLU A 93 -5.33 -14.59 2.40
N LEU A 94 -4.28 -15.39 2.57
CA LEU A 94 -3.34 -15.23 3.68
C LEU A 94 -2.39 -14.05 3.42
N VAL A 95 -2.47 -13.02 4.22
CA VAL A 95 -1.63 -11.81 4.09
C VAL A 95 -0.29 -11.99 4.78
N VAL A 96 -0.28 -12.55 6.00
CA VAL A 96 0.94 -12.78 6.79
C VAL A 96 0.87 -14.15 7.42
N LYS A 97 1.93 -14.94 7.25
CA LYS A 97 2.01 -16.29 7.83
C LYS A 97 2.21 -16.22 9.35
N LYS A 98 1.74 -17.27 10.05
CA LYS A 98 2.03 -17.47 11.48
C LYS A 98 3.54 -17.52 11.72
N ASN A 99 3.99 -16.98 12.84
CA ASN A 99 5.40 -16.91 13.24
C ASN A 99 6.28 -16.01 12.34
N THR A 100 5.68 -15.14 11.54
CA THR A 100 6.43 -14.11 10.79
C THR A 100 6.71 -12.92 11.70
N ILE A 101 7.93 -12.40 11.65
CA ILE A 101 8.28 -11.11 12.25
C ILE A 101 7.63 -10.01 11.41
N ILE A 102 6.80 -9.18 12.05
CA ILE A 102 6.09 -8.11 11.36
C ILE A 102 7.07 -7.03 10.91
N GLN A 103 7.13 -6.83 9.61
CA GLN A 103 7.95 -5.82 8.93
C GLN A 103 7.06 -4.67 8.42
N PRO A 104 7.62 -3.51 8.07
CA PRO A 104 6.86 -2.36 7.57
C PRO A 104 5.94 -2.67 6.37
N ASN A 105 6.39 -3.52 5.44
CA ASN A 105 5.58 -3.96 4.29
C ASN A 105 4.33 -4.77 4.71
N HIS A 106 4.44 -5.58 5.77
CA HIS A 106 3.29 -6.28 6.34
C HIS A 106 2.29 -5.30 6.94
N ILE A 107 2.77 -4.25 7.64
CA ILE A 107 1.92 -3.20 8.20
C ILE A 107 1.18 -2.47 7.07
N LEU A 108 1.88 -2.11 5.98
CA LEU A 108 1.27 -1.49 4.81
C LEU A 108 0.13 -2.33 4.25
N ALA A 109 0.38 -3.63 4.01
CA ALA A 109 -0.63 -4.56 3.49
C ALA A 109 -1.83 -4.68 4.45
N LEU A 110 -1.62 -4.88 5.75
CA LEU A 110 -2.67 -4.98 6.74
C LEU A 110 -3.52 -3.69 6.81
N LYS A 111 -2.87 -2.52 6.78
CA LYS A 111 -3.57 -1.22 6.84
C LYS A 111 -4.36 -0.93 5.58
N SER A 112 -3.84 -1.27 4.39
CA SER A 112 -4.57 -1.12 3.12
C SER A 112 -5.82 -2.00 3.06
N LEU A 113 -5.81 -3.13 3.78
CA LEU A 113 -6.96 -4.03 3.93
C LEU A 113 -7.92 -3.63 5.05
N GLY A 114 -7.65 -2.55 5.78
CA GLY A 114 -8.48 -2.08 6.89
C GLY A 114 -8.31 -2.89 8.18
N ILE A 115 -7.30 -3.76 8.27
CA ILE A 115 -7.02 -4.56 9.47
C ILE A 115 -6.36 -3.65 10.51
N ARG A 116 -7.07 -3.39 11.60
CA ARG A 116 -6.61 -2.47 12.66
C ARG A 116 -5.73 -3.16 13.69
N ASN A 117 -6.10 -4.37 14.09
CA ASN A 117 -5.46 -5.11 15.17
C ASN A 117 -5.13 -6.53 14.74
N ILE A 118 -3.98 -7.04 15.15
CA ILE A 118 -3.56 -8.41 14.99
C ILE A 118 -3.06 -8.95 16.32
N LYS A 119 -3.21 -10.25 16.54
CA LYS A 119 -2.62 -10.92 17.69
C LYS A 119 -1.15 -11.23 17.43
N VAL A 120 -0.28 -10.80 18.31
CA VAL A 120 1.16 -11.06 18.25
C VAL A 120 1.63 -11.73 19.54
N LYS A 121 2.77 -12.40 19.50
CA LYS A 121 3.43 -12.91 20.71
C LYS A 121 3.93 -11.72 21.55
N LYS A 122 3.84 -11.83 22.87
CA LYS A 122 4.47 -10.87 23.78
C LYS A 122 5.98 -10.97 23.67
N LYS A 123 6.66 -9.85 23.86
CA LYS A 123 8.11 -9.84 24.03
C LYS A 123 8.48 -10.64 25.29
N ILE A 124 9.59 -11.35 25.22
CA ILE A 124 10.13 -12.09 26.37
C ILE A 124 10.88 -11.09 27.26
N ASN A 125 10.60 -11.09 28.55
CA ASN A 125 11.36 -10.31 29.51
C ASN A 125 12.59 -11.10 29.94
N ILE A 126 13.77 -10.51 29.77
CA ILE A 126 15.04 -11.08 30.18
C ILE A 126 15.67 -10.13 31.19
N LEU A 127 15.98 -10.66 32.39
CA LEU A 127 16.76 -9.98 33.39
C LEU A 127 18.16 -10.61 33.40
N PHE A 128 19.17 -9.81 33.15
CA PHE A 128 20.57 -10.24 33.06
C PHE A 128 21.36 -9.64 34.21
N PHE A 129 22.15 -10.46 34.86
CA PHE A 129 23.11 -10.07 35.88
C PHE A 129 24.51 -10.42 35.42
N SER A 130 25.48 -9.53 35.66
CA SER A 130 26.89 -9.84 35.58
C SER A 130 27.33 -10.41 36.95
N THR A 131 28.23 -11.39 36.95
CA THR A 131 28.76 -11.96 38.18
C THR A 131 30.28 -11.91 38.18
N GLY A 132 30.84 -11.51 39.30
CA GLY A 132 32.30 -11.46 39.50
C GLY A 132 32.74 -10.20 40.23
N ASN A 133 33.55 -10.39 41.25
CA ASN A 133 34.11 -9.30 42.05
C ASN A 133 35.04 -8.40 41.25
N GLU A 134 35.61 -8.90 40.13
CA GLU A 134 36.48 -8.16 39.21
C GLU A 134 35.70 -7.20 38.29
N ILE A 135 34.38 -7.40 38.12
CA ILE A 135 33.58 -6.62 37.18
C ILE A 135 33.21 -5.27 37.79
N SER A 136 33.31 -4.21 36.97
CA SER A 136 32.96 -2.86 37.39
C SER A 136 32.18 -2.11 36.28
N ASN A 137 31.22 -1.29 36.72
CA ASN A 137 30.49 -0.34 35.88
C ASN A 137 31.04 1.08 35.91
N LEU A 138 32.15 1.32 36.68
CA LEU A 138 32.78 2.63 36.78
C LEU A 138 33.53 2.99 35.50
N ASP A 139 33.59 4.25 35.16
CA ASP A 139 34.37 4.74 34.00
C ASP A 139 35.89 4.59 34.22
N ASN A 140 36.34 4.95 35.43
CA ASN A 140 37.73 4.77 35.86
C ASN A 140 37.76 3.55 36.76
N ILE A 141 38.36 2.46 36.24
CA ILE A 141 38.54 1.21 36.95
C ILE A 141 40.00 1.00 37.30
N PRO A 142 40.31 0.44 38.48
CA PRO A 142 41.66 0.00 38.82
C PRO A 142 42.15 -1.13 37.90
N ASP A 143 43.47 -1.32 37.76
CA ASP A 143 44.07 -2.30 36.88
C ASP A 143 43.64 -3.77 37.17
N TRP A 144 43.19 -4.05 38.37
CA TRP A 144 42.68 -5.39 38.77
C TRP A 144 41.18 -5.59 38.55
N LYS A 145 40.49 -4.63 37.91
CA LYS A 145 39.06 -4.74 37.56
C LYS A 145 38.89 -4.83 36.05
N VAL A 146 37.75 -5.40 35.65
CA VAL A 146 37.34 -5.55 34.26
C VAL A 146 36.04 -4.78 34.02
N ARG A 147 35.92 -4.13 32.87
CA ARG A 147 34.71 -3.39 32.47
C ARG A 147 33.58 -4.35 32.18
N ASN A 148 32.39 -4.01 32.64
CA ASN A 148 31.18 -4.77 32.40
C ASN A 148 30.68 -4.57 30.95
N SER A 149 31.34 -5.22 29.99
CA SER A 149 31.02 -5.16 28.56
C SER A 149 29.91 -6.12 28.13
N ASN A 150 29.76 -7.26 28.84
CA ASN A 150 28.79 -8.30 28.46
C ASN A 150 27.32 -7.81 28.50
N ASN A 151 26.99 -6.95 29.43
CA ASN A 151 25.68 -6.31 29.52
C ASN A 151 25.32 -5.58 28.20
N HIS A 152 26.26 -4.78 27.67
CA HIS A 152 26.05 -4.05 26.41
C HIS A 152 25.97 -4.99 25.21
N TYR A 153 26.80 -6.01 25.18
CA TYR A 153 26.78 -7.02 24.12
C TYR A 153 25.44 -7.75 24.06
N ILE A 154 24.97 -8.31 25.18
CA ILE A 154 23.72 -9.05 25.26
C ILE A 154 22.50 -8.19 24.88
N LYS A 155 22.46 -6.96 25.38
CA LYS A 155 21.38 -6.01 25.03
C LYS A 155 21.27 -5.77 23.53
N ASN A 156 22.39 -5.78 22.80
CA ASN A 156 22.42 -5.52 21.36
C ASN A 156 22.28 -6.77 20.49
N LEU A 157 22.15 -7.98 21.07
CA LEU A 157 21.87 -9.20 20.29
C LEU A 157 20.45 -9.24 19.72
N ASP A 158 19.49 -8.54 20.33
CA ASP A 158 18.11 -8.54 19.87
C ASP A 158 17.88 -7.54 18.72
N GLN A 159 18.41 -7.83 17.56
CA GLN A 159 18.21 -7.01 16.35
C GLN A 159 16.73 -6.95 15.88
N ASN A 160 15.89 -7.88 16.32
CA ASN A 160 14.47 -7.96 15.96
C ASN A 160 13.52 -7.44 17.03
N PHE A 161 14.05 -6.88 18.10
CA PHE A 161 13.26 -6.34 19.22
C PHE A 161 12.26 -7.35 19.82
N LEU A 162 12.67 -8.63 19.89
CA LEU A 162 11.83 -9.71 20.40
C LEU A 162 11.86 -9.81 21.93
N PHE A 163 12.83 -9.18 22.57
CA PHE A 163 13.08 -9.25 24.00
C PHE A 163 12.98 -7.86 24.65
N ASN A 164 12.62 -7.86 25.92
CA ASN A 164 12.76 -6.70 26.82
C ASN A 164 13.90 -7.01 27.79
N PHE A 165 15.07 -6.50 27.52
CA PHE A 165 16.22 -6.67 28.40
C PHE A 165 16.20 -5.68 29.55
N LYS A 166 16.42 -6.19 30.78
CA LYS A 166 16.74 -5.38 31.97
C LYS A 166 18.10 -5.81 32.48
N ASN A 167 18.94 -4.84 32.77
CA ASN A 167 20.19 -5.06 33.48
C ASN A 167 19.86 -5.12 34.99
N GLY A 168 20.16 -6.25 35.61
CA GLY A 168 19.99 -6.46 37.04
C GLY A 168 21.17 -6.00 37.90
N GLY A 169 22.25 -5.56 37.25
CA GLY A 169 23.48 -5.14 37.92
C GLY A 169 24.53 -6.23 37.99
N ILE A 170 25.44 -6.09 38.97
CA ILE A 170 26.49 -7.04 39.28
C ILE A 170 26.14 -7.75 40.59
N LEU A 171 26.19 -9.07 40.60
CA LEU A 171 26.03 -9.93 41.77
C LEU A 171 27.42 -10.22 42.39
#